data_dcaaff16938fce858d943a48460c6a10
#
_entry.id   dcaaff16938fce858d943a48460c6a10
#
_cell.length_a   1.000
_cell.length_b   1.000
_cell.length_c   1.000
_cell.angle_alpha   90.00
_cell.angle_beta   90.00
_cell.angle_gamma   90.00
#
_symmetry.space_group_name_H-M   'P 1'
#
loop_
_entity.id
_entity.type
_entity.pdbx_description
1 polymer ?
#
loop_
_entity_poly.entity_id
_entity_poly.type
_entity_poly.pdbx_seq_one_letter_code
_entity_poly.pdbx_strand_id
1 'polypeptide(L)'
;QVGAVGFCWGGGMVNRLAAASDALKAGVCYYGRSPTAEEAAKIRARMMLHYAGNDARINEGVPAYEAALKAAGVRFQSYVYEGVEHAFNNDANAARYNAEAAALAWGRTIGFF
;
A
#
# COMPACT_ATOMS: atom_id res chain seq x y z
N GLN A 1 -10.31 3.36 -17.47
CA GLN A 1 -9.44 3.62 -16.32
C GLN A 1 -8.87 2.31 -15.78
N VAL A 2 -7.62 2.35 -15.35
CA VAL A 2 -6.93 1.17 -14.86
C VAL A 2 -6.53 1.38 -13.40
N GLY A 3 -6.89 0.39 -12.56
CA GLY A 3 -6.47 0.32 -11.17
C GLY A 3 -5.69 -0.96 -10.92
N ALA A 4 -4.86 -0.97 -9.89
CA ALA A 4 -4.10 -2.15 -9.49
C ALA A 4 -4.13 -2.31 -7.97
N VAL A 5 -4.17 -3.55 -7.51
CA VAL A 5 -4.03 -3.89 -6.11
C VAL A 5 -3.00 -5.00 -5.97
N GLY A 6 -2.16 -4.92 -4.98
CA GLY A 6 -1.14 -5.93 -4.75
C GLY A 6 -0.84 -6.14 -3.27
N PHE A 7 -0.35 -7.33 -2.95
CA PHE A 7 -0.10 -7.78 -1.59
C PHE A 7 1.36 -8.20 -1.42
N CYS A 8 1.99 -7.86 -0.31
CA CYS A 8 3.38 -8.18 -0.03
C CYS A 8 4.30 -7.66 -1.14
N TRP A 9 5.04 -8.57 -1.77
CA TRP A 9 5.87 -8.25 -2.93
C TRP A 9 5.04 -7.59 -4.04
N GLY A 10 3.81 -8.11 -4.28
CA GLY A 10 2.88 -7.51 -5.24
C GLY A 10 2.48 -6.09 -4.89
N GLY A 11 2.37 -5.77 -3.59
CA GLY A 11 2.15 -4.40 -3.13
C GLY A 11 3.31 -3.49 -3.51
N GLY A 12 4.53 -3.96 -3.32
CA GLY A 12 5.71 -3.23 -3.76
C GLY A 12 5.74 -3.03 -5.27
N MET A 13 5.27 -4.01 -6.03
CA MET A 13 5.17 -3.90 -7.48
C MET A 13 4.11 -2.88 -7.90
N VAL A 14 3.01 -2.76 -7.18
CA VAL A 14 2.01 -1.71 -7.45
C VAL A 14 2.63 -0.32 -7.27
N ASN A 15 3.41 -0.13 -6.20
CA ASN A 15 4.11 1.14 -5.99
C ASN A 15 5.04 1.46 -7.17
N ARG A 16 5.78 0.47 -7.63
CA ARG A 16 6.71 0.66 -8.76
C ARG A 16 5.97 0.87 -10.07
N LEU A 17 4.88 0.17 -10.28
CA LEU A 17 4.03 0.38 -11.46
C LEU A 17 3.48 1.80 -11.49
N ALA A 18 3.01 2.30 -10.35
CA ALA A 18 2.50 3.66 -10.25
C ALA A 18 3.58 4.68 -10.62
N ALA A 19 4.82 4.43 -10.24
CA ALA A 19 5.95 5.29 -10.59
C ALA A 19 6.33 5.20 -12.07
N ALA A 20 6.13 4.04 -12.68
CA ALA A 20 6.59 3.78 -14.05
C ALA A 20 5.55 4.06 -15.12
N SER A 21 4.27 4.15 -14.78
CA SER A 21 3.19 4.25 -15.76
C SER A 21 2.17 5.32 -15.43
N ASP A 22 1.94 6.24 -16.36
CA ASP A 22 0.88 7.24 -16.26
C ASP A 22 -0.50 6.66 -16.57
N ALA A 23 -0.56 5.45 -17.11
CA ALA A 23 -1.82 4.78 -17.42
C ALA A 23 -2.55 4.30 -16.16
N LEU A 24 -1.81 4.03 -15.07
CA LEU A 24 -2.40 3.64 -13.81
C LEU A 24 -3.07 4.83 -13.15
N LYS A 25 -4.35 4.73 -12.84
CA LYS A 25 -5.13 5.81 -12.25
C LYS A 25 -5.34 5.66 -10.75
N ALA A 26 -5.31 4.42 -10.25
CA ALA A 26 -5.47 4.13 -8.84
C ALA A 26 -4.66 2.89 -8.46
N GLY A 27 -3.93 2.96 -7.36
CA GLY A 27 -3.15 1.84 -6.86
C GLY A 27 -3.42 1.60 -5.38
N VAL A 28 -3.54 0.33 -5.00
CA VAL A 28 -3.68 -0.08 -3.61
C VAL A 28 -2.56 -1.05 -3.26
N CYS A 29 -1.79 -0.70 -2.25
CA CYS A 29 -0.65 -1.47 -1.79
C CYS A 29 -0.94 -2.02 -0.39
N TYR A 30 -0.90 -3.34 -0.25
CA TYR A 30 -0.99 -4.01 1.04
C TYR A 30 0.41 -4.41 1.49
N TYR A 31 0.86 -3.83 2.58
CA TYR A 31 2.14 -4.16 3.24
C TYR A 31 3.30 -4.41 2.26
N GLY A 32 3.38 -3.58 1.24
CA GLY A 32 4.44 -3.66 0.24
C GLY A 32 5.59 -2.71 0.55
N ARG A 33 6.77 -3.04 0.01
CA ARG A 33 7.94 -2.20 0.14
C ARG A 33 7.69 -0.84 -0.52
N SER A 34 8.10 0.23 0.15
CA SER A 34 8.03 1.58 -0.40
C SER A 34 9.04 1.76 -1.52
N PRO A 35 8.68 2.53 -2.56
CA PRO A 35 9.64 2.88 -3.61
C PRO A 35 10.64 3.91 -3.10
N THR A 36 11.66 4.20 -3.90
CA THR A 36 12.58 5.31 -3.58
C THR A 36 11.84 6.65 -3.68
N ALA A 37 12.41 7.69 -3.08
CA ALA A 37 11.85 9.03 -3.17
C ALA A 37 11.76 9.51 -4.64
N GLU A 38 12.75 9.16 -5.46
CA GLU A 38 12.75 9.50 -6.88
C GLU A 38 11.61 8.82 -7.62
N GLU A 39 11.36 7.55 -7.34
CA GLU A 39 10.24 6.82 -7.91
C GLU A 39 8.91 7.39 -7.46
N ALA A 40 8.76 7.66 -6.17
CA ALA A 40 7.53 8.23 -5.61
C ALA A 40 7.18 9.58 -6.25
N ALA A 41 8.18 10.39 -6.57
CA ALA A 41 7.97 11.70 -7.20
C ALA A 41 7.34 11.59 -8.59
N LYS A 42 7.40 10.42 -9.23
CA LYS A 42 6.82 10.19 -10.55
C LYS A 42 5.38 9.69 -10.53
N ILE A 43 4.86 9.34 -9.35
CA ILE A 43 3.52 8.77 -9.22
C ILE A 43 2.47 9.83 -9.57
N ARG A 44 1.51 9.44 -10.40
CA ARG A 44 0.35 10.27 -10.76
C ARG A 44 -0.97 9.64 -10.33
N ALA A 45 -0.98 8.34 -10.04
CA ALA A 45 -2.15 7.61 -9.59
C ALA A 45 -2.58 8.06 -8.18
N ARG A 46 -3.87 7.94 -7.86
CA ARG A 46 -4.33 7.98 -6.46
C ARG A 46 -3.84 6.70 -5.77
N MET A 47 -3.40 6.81 -4.54
CA MET A 47 -2.84 5.67 -3.82
C MET A 47 -3.57 5.42 -2.51
N MET A 48 -3.75 4.14 -2.19
CA MET A 48 -4.19 3.71 -0.87
C MET A 48 -3.18 2.70 -0.34
N LEU A 49 -2.72 2.91 0.88
CA LEU A 49 -1.65 2.12 1.47
C LEU A 49 -2.16 1.48 2.75
N HIS A 50 -2.00 0.16 2.86
CA HIS A 50 -2.38 -0.60 4.05
C HIS A 50 -1.14 -1.24 4.65
N TYR A 51 -0.89 -0.98 5.92
CA TYR A 51 0.30 -1.48 6.62
C TYR A 51 -0.08 -2.20 7.90
N ALA A 52 0.67 -3.24 8.25
CA ALA A 52 0.53 -3.95 9.50
C ALA A 52 1.36 -3.26 10.58
N GLY A 53 0.80 -3.04 11.76
CA GLY A 53 1.49 -2.34 12.84
C GLY A 53 2.74 -3.06 13.34
N ASN A 54 2.76 -4.39 13.26
CA ASN A 54 3.90 -5.21 13.72
C ASN A 54 4.90 -5.53 12.60
N ASP A 55 4.88 -4.80 11.51
CA ASP A 55 5.75 -5.04 10.36
C ASP A 55 6.87 -4.00 10.31
N ALA A 56 7.86 -4.13 11.18
CA ALA A 56 8.90 -3.11 11.35
C ALA A 56 9.71 -2.85 10.07
N ARG A 57 10.02 -3.90 9.31
CA ARG A 57 10.86 -3.76 8.10
C ARG A 57 10.18 -2.92 7.03
N ILE A 58 8.90 -3.16 6.79
CA ILE A 58 8.13 -2.41 5.82
C ILE A 58 7.85 -1.00 6.34
N ASN A 59 7.46 -0.89 7.61
CA ASN A 59 7.04 0.39 8.19
C ASN A 59 8.19 1.39 8.33
N GLU A 60 9.41 0.91 8.37
CA GLU A 60 10.60 1.76 8.41
C GLU A 60 10.66 2.74 7.22
N GLY A 61 10.20 2.30 6.05
CA GLY A 61 10.20 3.13 4.84
C GLY A 61 8.97 4.02 4.65
N VAL A 62 7.94 3.85 5.48
CA VAL A 62 6.66 4.53 5.27
C VAL A 62 6.74 6.05 5.42
N PRO A 63 7.39 6.62 6.47
CA PRO A 63 7.44 8.09 6.61
C PRO A 63 8.08 8.79 5.41
N ALA A 64 9.15 8.23 4.87
CA ALA A 64 9.82 8.81 3.70
C ALA A 64 8.93 8.72 2.45
N TYR A 65 8.22 7.60 2.28
CA TYR A 65 7.31 7.44 1.16
C TYR A 65 6.14 8.43 1.24
N GLU A 66 5.54 8.58 2.41
CA GLU A 66 4.43 9.53 2.60
C GLU A 66 4.89 10.96 2.35
N ALA A 67 6.07 11.31 2.83
CA ALA A 67 6.63 12.65 2.59
C ALA A 67 6.86 12.90 1.10
N ALA A 68 7.37 11.91 0.38
CA ALA A 68 7.59 12.02 -1.06
C ALA A 68 6.28 12.15 -1.85
N LEU A 69 5.24 11.41 -1.45
CA LEU A 69 3.92 11.52 -2.07
C LEU A 69 3.31 12.90 -1.85
N LYS A 70 3.42 13.44 -0.64
CA LYS A 70 2.95 14.79 -0.34
C LYS A 70 3.68 15.83 -1.18
N ALA A 71 5.00 15.72 -1.27
CA ALA A 71 5.82 16.65 -2.05
C ALA A 71 5.47 16.61 -3.54
N ALA A 72 5.07 15.45 -4.05
CA ALA A 72 4.67 15.28 -5.44
C ALA A 72 3.20 15.68 -5.73
N GLY A 73 2.44 16.04 -4.70
CA GLY A 73 1.04 16.40 -4.85
C GLY A 73 0.11 15.23 -5.10
N VAL A 74 0.53 14.03 -4.75
CA VAL A 74 -0.26 12.81 -4.95
C VAL A 74 -1.36 12.71 -3.90
N ARG A 75 -2.57 12.34 -4.32
CA ARG A 75 -3.65 12.01 -3.40
C ARG A 75 -3.41 10.61 -2.85
N PHE A 76 -3.32 10.49 -1.55
CA PHE A 76 -3.16 9.17 -0.94
C PHE A 76 -3.80 9.08 0.43
N GLN A 77 -4.14 7.86 0.82
CA GLN A 77 -4.59 7.51 2.16
C GLN A 77 -3.73 6.36 2.65
N SER A 78 -3.30 6.44 3.90
CA SER A 78 -2.43 5.43 4.50
C SER A 78 -3.06 4.96 5.81
N TYR A 79 -3.13 3.65 5.99
CA TYR A 79 -3.71 3.03 7.18
C TYR A 79 -2.72 2.06 7.80
N VAL A 80 -2.54 2.17 9.11
CA VAL A 80 -1.75 1.21 9.88
C VAL A 80 -2.70 0.45 10.80
N TYR A 81 -2.66 -0.87 10.72
CA TYR A 81 -3.53 -1.76 11.50
C TYR A 81 -2.75 -2.25 12.72
N GLU A 82 -3.06 -1.67 13.88
CA GLU A 82 -2.35 -1.94 15.12
C GLU A 82 -2.47 -3.40 15.55
N GLY A 83 -1.37 -3.97 16.05
CA GLY A 83 -1.35 -5.34 16.57
C GLY A 83 -1.44 -6.43 15.51
N VAL A 84 -1.28 -6.07 14.24
CA VAL A 84 -1.47 -6.96 13.11
C VAL A 84 -0.15 -7.24 12.43
N GLU A 85 0.03 -8.47 11.96
CA GLU A 85 1.27 -8.94 11.34
C GLU A 85 1.29 -8.72 9.83
N HIS A 86 2.50 -8.70 9.26
CA HIS A 86 2.69 -8.70 7.82
C HIS A 86 1.88 -9.84 7.19
N ALA A 87 1.28 -9.60 6.03
CA ALA A 87 0.44 -10.56 5.32
C ALA A 87 -0.89 -10.87 6.03
N PHE A 88 -1.41 -9.93 6.80
CA PHE A 88 -2.66 -10.13 7.57
C PHE A 88 -3.89 -10.44 6.70
N ASN A 89 -3.85 -10.18 5.40
CA ASN A 89 -4.95 -10.46 4.48
C ASN A 89 -4.88 -11.86 3.87
N ASN A 90 -3.82 -12.61 4.16
CA ASN A 90 -3.60 -13.95 3.61
C ASN A 90 -4.20 -15.01 4.55
N ASP A 91 -5.38 -15.50 4.22
CA ASP A 91 -6.09 -16.51 5.02
C ASP A 91 -5.45 -17.91 4.96
N ALA A 92 -4.51 -18.13 4.04
CA ALA A 92 -3.73 -19.38 4.00
C ALA A 92 -2.67 -19.44 5.10
N ASN A 93 -2.33 -18.32 5.74
CA ASN A 93 -1.36 -18.27 6.84
C ASN A 93 -2.08 -17.90 8.13
N ALA A 94 -2.52 -18.91 8.86
CA ALA A 94 -3.31 -18.73 10.08
C ALA A 94 -2.59 -17.91 11.16
N ALA A 95 -1.24 -17.99 11.22
CA ALA A 95 -0.46 -17.28 12.22
C ALA A 95 -0.46 -15.76 11.99
N ARG A 96 -0.65 -15.32 10.76
CA ARG A 96 -0.61 -13.90 10.38
C ARG A 96 -1.94 -13.32 9.97
N TYR A 97 -2.88 -14.19 9.61
CA TYR A 97 -4.20 -13.74 9.16
C TYR A 97 -4.97 -13.06 10.29
N ASN A 98 -5.53 -11.91 9.97
CA ASN A 98 -6.43 -11.20 10.89
C ASN A 98 -7.69 -10.86 10.12
N ALA A 99 -8.77 -11.58 10.41
CA ALA A 99 -10.02 -11.46 9.67
C ALA A 99 -10.64 -10.06 9.77
N GLU A 100 -10.56 -9.45 10.95
CA GLU A 100 -11.11 -8.11 11.19
C GLU A 100 -10.35 -7.06 10.38
N ALA A 101 -9.02 -7.08 10.45
CA ALA A 101 -8.19 -6.14 9.69
C ALA A 101 -8.34 -6.38 8.19
N ALA A 102 -8.38 -7.65 7.75
CA ALA A 102 -8.55 -7.99 6.35
C ALA A 102 -9.89 -7.46 5.81
N ALA A 103 -10.97 -7.65 6.55
CA ALA A 103 -12.29 -7.16 6.13
C ALA A 103 -12.33 -5.64 6.06
N LEU A 104 -11.77 -4.96 7.04
CA LEU A 104 -11.72 -3.50 7.08
C LEU A 104 -10.89 -2.95 5.92
N ALA A 105 -9.70 -3.50 5.69
CA ALA A 105 -8.82 -3.06 4.61
C ALA A 105 -9.46 -3.31 3.25
N TRP A 106 -10.11 -4.46 3.07
CA TRP A 106 -10.76 -4.79 1.81
C TRP A 106 -11.95 -3.86 1.53
N GLY A 107 -12.76 -3.56 2.56
CA GLY A 107 -13.86 -2.61 2.42
C GLY A 107 -13.37 -1.23 1.99
N ARG A 108 -12.26 -0.76 2.58
CA ARG A 108 -11.64 0.51 2.18
C ARG A 108 -11.12 0.46 0.75
N THR A 109 -10.52 -0.66 0.35
CA THR A 109 -10.02 -0.86 -1.01
C THR A 109 -11.14 -0.80 -2.04
N ILE A 110 -12.23 -1.50 -1.80
CA ILE A 110 -13.38 -1.51 -2.72
C ILE A 110 -14.00 -0.12 -2.81
N GLY A 111 -14.16 0.57 -1.68
CA GLY A 111 -14.69 1.94 -1.67
C GLY A 111 -13.80 2.96 -2.37
N PHE A 112 -12.48 2.70 -2.40
CA PHE A 112 -11.50 3.57 -3.05
C PHE A 112 -11.62 3.51 -4.58
N PHE A 113 -11.82 2.32 -5.13
CA PHE A 113 -12.03 2.16 -6.55
C PHE A 113 -13.44 2.58 -6.94
#